data_c25c58175ed7fd78182e4ce6dd9981a1
#
_entry.id   c25c58175ed7fd78182e4ce6dd9981a1
#
_cell.length_a   1.000
_cell.length_b   1.000
_cell.length_c   1.000
_cell.angle_alpha   90.00
_cell.angle_beta   90.00
_cell.angle_gamma   90.00
#
_symmetry.space_group_name_H-M   'P 1'
#
loop_
_entity.id
_entity.type
_entity.pdbx_description
1 polymer ?
#
loop_
_entity_poly.entity_id
_entity_poly.type
_entity_poly.pdbx_seq_one_letter_code
_entity_poly.pdbx_strand_id
1 'polypeptide(L)'
;MMISKYVLSAGLCSGLFLAACTDPATLNLPADPNQNTKQGALLGGLVGAGVGAIANDSDPLLGALAGGAIGAAGGGLIGNQLDQQAAELRQQLANDGITVTNAGDRLIVTVPNDISFNTDSATVRPALRADLVRVGQNLTRYPNSSVQVIGHTDSDGEASYNQALSERRARSVADILQANGVNGARMSTIGLGENRPAASNLTPEGKARNRRVDIEVIPNSRT
;
A
#
# COMPACT_ATOMS: atom_id res chain seq x y z
N MET A 1 58.85 -25.28 38.92
CA MET A 1 57.70 -25.51 39.75
C MET A 1 57.06 -24.14 40.06
N MET A 2 56.29 -23.59 39.16
CA MET A 2 55.47 -22.39 39.33
C MET A 2 54.24 -22.47 38.46
N ILE A 3 53.11 -22.53 39.12
CA ILE A 3 51.79 -22.64 38.53
C ILE A 3 51.29 -21.22 38.27
N SER A 4 51.11 -20.86 37.02
CA SER A 4 50.52 -19.57 36.65
C SER A 4 49.01 -19.75 36.42
N LYS A 5 48.21 -19.01 37.20
CA LYS A 5 46.73 -19.00 37.15
C LYS A 5 46.30 -18.02 36.08
N TYR A 6 45.68 -18.51 35.02
CA TYR A 6 44.92 -17.67 34.09
C TYR A 6 43.48 -17.54 34.60
N VAL A 7 43.13 -16.32 34.97
CA VAL A 7 41.74 -15.92 35.29
C VAL A 7 41.05 -15.61 34.00
N LEU A 8 40.05 -16.43 33.67
CA LEU A 8 39.16 -16.24 32.51
C LEU A 8 38.03 -15.31 32.94
N SER A 9 38.06 -14.05 32.54
CA SER A 9 36.95 -13.12 32.72
C SER A 9 35.92 -13.29 31.56
N ALA A 10 34.84 -14.00 31.85
CA ALA A 10 33.69 -14.07 30.97
C ALA A 10 32.91 -12.75 31.06
N GLY A 11 33.04 -11.92 30.05
CA GLY A 11 32.20 -10.71 29.88
C GLY A 11 30.80 -11.09 29.41
N LEU A 12 29.84 -10.95 30.31
CA LEU A 12 28.42 -11.17 30.06
C LEU A 12 27.84 -9.96 29.32
N CYS A 13 27.76 -10.00 27.98
CA CYS A 13 27.01 -9.00 27.20
C CYS A 13 25.53 -9.29 27.35
N SER A 14 24.88 -8.71 28.36
CA SER A 14 23.44 -8.65 28.47
C SER A 14 22.89 -7.64 27.43
N GLY A 15 22.48 -8.14 26.27
CA GLY A 15 21.72 -7.35 25.30
C GLY A 15 20.33 -7.02 25.86
N LEU A 16 20.11 -5.77 26.26
CA LEU A 16 18.78 -5.25 26.54
C LEU A 16 18.03 -5.13 25.21
N PHE A 17 17.19 -6.12 24.90
CA PHE A 17 16.12 -5.95 23.93
C PHE A 17 15.00 -5.16 24.61
N LEU A 18 14.99 -3.84 24.44
CA LEU A 18 13.83 -3.01 24.71
C LEU A 18 12.81 -3.28 23.61
N ALA A 19 11.99 -4.32 23.79
CA ALA A 19 10.75 -4.45 23.06
C ALA A 19 9.81 -3.35 23.53
N ALA A 20 9.82 -2.20 22.85
CA ALA A 20 8.79 -1.19 22.99
C ALA A 20 7.50 -1.75 22.34
N CYS A 21 6.71 -2.48 23.12
CA CYS A 21 5.31 -2.72 22.80
C CYS A 21 4.57 -1.39 22.97
N THR A 22 4.52 -0.58 21.93
CA THR A 22 3.58 0.53 21.83
C THR A 22 2.26 -0.06 21.39
N ASP A 23 1.30 -0.08 22.32
CA ASP A 23 -0.09 -0.45 22.09
C ASP A 23 -0.71 0.56 21.09
N PRO A 24 -1.19 0.15 19.90
CA PRO A 24 -1.73 1.08 18.92
C PRO A 24 -3.11 1.66 19.28
N ALA A 25 -3.66 1.30 20.45
CA ALA A 25 -5.06 1.58 20.79
C ALA A 25 -5.32 2.97 21.44
N THR A 26 -4.32 3.82 21.66
CA THR A 26 -4.53 5.05 22.49
C THR A 26 -4.22 6.39 21.83
N LEU A 27 -3.98 6.45 20.53
CA LEU A 27 -3.74 7.72 19.85
C LEU A 27 -4.87 8.07 18.88
N ASN A 28 -5.98 8.55 19.44
CA ASN A 28 -7.01 9.28 18.69
C ASN A 28 -6.47 10.70 18.38
N LEU A 29 -5.33 10.79 17.71
CA LEU A 29 -4.79 12.03 17.18
C LEU A 29 -5.47 12.32 15.84
N PRO A 30 -5.79 13.58 15.54
CA PRO A 30 -6.23 13.94 14.17
C PRO A 30 -5.22 13.41 13.18
N ALA A 31 -5.70 12.79 12.09
CA ALA A 31 -4.84 12.21 11.08
C ALA A 31 -3.83 13.27 10.57
N ASP A 32 -2.56 13.12 10.94
CA ASP A 32 -1.48 13.99 10.44
C ASP A 32 -1.33 13.72 8.94
N PRO A 33 -1.54 14.72 8.07
CA PRO A 33 -1.46 14.53 6.62
C PRO A 33 -0.09 14.04 6.14
N ASN A 34 0.95 14.16 6.97
CA ASN A 34 2.31 13.71 6.66
C ASN A 34 2.72 12.42 7.39
N GLN A 35 1.77 11.66 7.95
CA GLN A 35 2.07 10.46 8.73
C GLN A 35 2.88 9.43 7.92
N ASN A 36 2.48 9.19 6.66
CA ASN A 36 3.16 8.22 5.80
C ASN A 36 4.55 8.72 5.33
N THR A 37 4.72 10.03 5.15
CA THR A 37 6.03 10.64 4.90
C THR A 37 6.99 10.38 6.06
N LYS A 38 6.52 10.57 7.30
CA LYS A 38 7.33 10.32 8.51
C LYS A 38 7.64 8.83 8.66
N GLN A 39 6.67 7.95 8.42
CA GLN A 39 6.87 6.50 8.46
C GLN A 39 7.81 6.03 7.34
N GLY A 40 7.64 6.53 6.12
CA GLY A 40 8.52 6.21 5.00
C GLY A 40 9.97 6.64 5.24
N ALA A 41 10.19 7.84 5.80
CA ALA A 41 11.51 8.33 6.17
C ALA A 41 12.14 7.49 7.29
N LEU A 42 11.36 7.08 8.30
CA LEU A 42 11.83 6.24 9.40
C LEU A 42 12.22 4.85 8.90
N LEU A 43 11.34 4.19 8.14
CA LEU A 43 11.61 2.85 7.60
C LEU A 43 12.76 2.86 6.59
N GLY A 44 12.78 3.83 5.67
CA GLY A 44 13.87 4.00 4.71
C GLY A 44 15.20 4.28 5.40
N GLY A 45 15.18 5.09 6.45
CA GLY A 45 16.35 5.38 7.27
C GLY A 45 16.90 4.13 7.96
N LEU A 46 16.04 3.31 8.57
CA LEU A 46 16.46 2.07 9.25
C LEU A 46 17.02 1.03 8.28
N VAL A 47 16.35 0.82 7.14
CA VAL A 47 16.84 -0.12 6.12
C VAL A 47 18.14 0.39 5.50
N GLY A 48 18.21 1.68 5.14
CA GLY A 48 19.40 2.29 4.57
C GLY A 48 20.61 2.24 5.53
N ALA A 49 20.38 2.48 6.82
CA ALA A 49 21.43 2.36 7.84
C ALA A 49 21.97 0.94 7.95
N GLY A 50 21.09 -0.07 7.91
CA GLY A 50 21.50 -1.49 7.96
C GLY A 50 22.34 -1.87 6.73
N VAL A 51 21.90 -1.53 5.53
CA VAL A 51 22.64 -1.80 4.28
C VAL A 51 23.94 -1.02 4.24
N GLY A 52 23.93 0.26 4.64
CA GLY A 52 25.15 1.09 4.67
C GLY A 52 26.20 0.58 5.63
N ALA A 53 25.80 0.08 6.81
CA ALA A 53 26.72 -0.52 7.78
C ALA A 53 27.41 -1.78 7.24
N ILE A 54 26.70 -2.59 6.46
CA ILE A 54 27.25 -3.82 5.85
C ILE A 54 28.17 -3.48 4.66
N ALA A 55 27.85 -2.42 3.90
CA ALA A 55 28.58 -2.04 2.69
C ALA A 55 29.93 -1.34 2.98
N ASN A 56 30.16 -0.86 4.19
CA ASN A 56 31.40 -0.16 4.56
C ASN A 56 32.16 -0.92 5.65
N ASP A 57 32.98 -1.87 5.23
CA ASP A 57 33.81 -2.70 6.14
C ASP A 57 34.85 -1.90 6.96
N SER A 58 35.25 -0.73 6.46
CA SER A 58 36.27 0.10 7.11
C SER A 58 35.72 0.95 8.25
N ASP A 59 34.46 1.41 8.13
CA ASP A 59 33.78 2.19 9.16
C ASP A 59 32.26 1.96 9.08
N PRO A 60 31.74 0.91 9.75
CA PRO A 60 30.33 0.56 9.73
C PRO A 60 29.41 1.68 10.25
N LEU A 61 29.90 2.52 11.20
CA LEU A 61 29.13 3.63 11.73
C LEU A 61 28.91 4.73 10.69
N LEU A 62 29.95 5.08 9.93
CA LEU A 62 29.87 6.06 8.86
C LEU A 62 28.98 5.53 7.71
N GLY A 63 29.09 4.23 7.38
CA GLY A 63 28.23 3.58 6.41
C GLY A 63 26.76 3.60 6.84
N ALA A 64 26.47 3.32 8.12
CA ALA A 64 25.12 3.37 8.66
C ALA A 64 24.54 4.78 8.62
N LEU A 65 25.31 5.82 8.97
CA LEU A 65 24.86 7.21 8.94
C LEU A 65 24.57 7.67 7.51
N ALA A 66 25.45 7.38 6.56
CA ALA A 66 25.25 7.73 5.16
C ALA A 66 24.07 6.98 4.53
N GLY A 67 23.98 5.66 4.74
CA GLY A 67 22.88 4.84 4.25
C GLY A 67 21.55 5.21 4.87
N GLY A 68 21.54 5.52 6.17
CA GLY A 68 20.35 5.99 6.88
C GLY A 68 19.82 7.31 6.36
N ALA A 69 20.67 8.28 6.09
CA ALA A 69 20.29 9.58 5.54
C ALA A 69 19.73 9.44 4.11
N ILE A 70 20.36 8.64 3.26
CA ILE A 70 19.89 8.40 1.88
C ILE A 70 18.56 7.64 1.91
N GLY A 71 18.43 6.62 2.75
CA GLY A 71 17.20 5.83 2.89
C GLY A 71 16.03 6.66 3.44
N ALA A 72 16.28 7.50 4.45
CA ALA A 72 15.27 8.41 4.99
C ALA A 72 14.80 9.45 3.98
N ALA A 73 15.73 10.03 3.21
CA ALA A 73 15.39 11.00 2.16
C ALA A 73 14.55 10.35 1.04
N GLY A 74 14.95 9.16 0.57
CA GLY A 74 14.22 8.41 -0.45
C GLY A 74 12.81 8.02 0.01
N GLY A 75 12.70 7.44 1.20
CA GLY A 75 11.42 7.05 1.79
C GLY A 75 10.50 8.25 2.04
N GLY A 76 11.05 9.37 2.52
CA GLY A 76 10.29 10.60 2.76
C GLY A 76 9.73 11.23 1.49
N LEU A 77 10.49 11.22 0.38
CA LEU A 77 10.03 11.78 -0.90
C LEU A 77 8.87 10.99 -1.50
N ILE A 78 8.96 9.66 -1.48
CA ILE A 78 7.88 8.79 -1.96
C ILE A 78 6.65 8.96 -1.09
N GLY A 79 6.80 8.95 0.24
CA GLY A 79 5.71 9.14 1.19
C GLY A 79 4.99 10.47 0.97
N ASN A 80 5.71 11.57 0.80
CA ASN A 80 5.13 12.89 0.56
C ASN A 80 4.33 12.94 -0.76
N GLN A 81 4.84 12.34 -1.84
CA GLN A 81 4.11 12.28 -3.11
C GLN A 81 2.81 11.47 -2.98
N LEU A 82 2.85 10.33 -2.29
CA LEU A 82 1.66 9.51 -2.04
C LEU A 82 0.65 10.23 -1.14
N ASP A 83 1.12 10.96 -0.11
CA ASP A 83 0.26 11.75 0.76
C ASP A 83 -0.47 12.85 0.00
N GLN A 84 0.22 13.59 -0.86
CA GLN A 84 -0.36 14.62 -1.72
C GLN A 84 -1.39 14.01 -2.70
N GLN A 85 -1.02 12.94 -3.39
CA GLN A 85 -1.91 12.26 -4.32
C GLN A 85 -3.16 11.70 -3.61
N ALA A 86 -3.01 11.14 -2.40
CA ALA A 86 -4.13 10.66 -1.60
C ALA A 86 -5.06 11.80 -1.17
N ALA A 87 -4.49 12.95 -0.76
CA ALA A 87 -5.27 14.12 -0.36
C ALA A 87 -6.09 14.68 -1.53
N GLU A 88 -5.47 14.79 -2.71
CA GLU A 88 -6.16 15.22 -3.93
C GLU A 88 -7.30 14.27 -4.31
N LEU A 89 -7.06 12.96 -4.29
CA LEU A 89 -8.09 11.96 -4.58
C LEU A 89 -9.24 12.02 -3.58
N ARG A 90 -8.95 12.12 -2.27
CA ARG A 90 -10.00 12.27 -1.25
C ARG A 90 -10.86 13.50 -1.44
N GLN A 91 -10.27 14.63 -1.87
CA GLN A 91 -11.02 15.85 -2.17
C GLN A 91 -11.88 15.72 -3.42
N GLN A 92 -11.40 15.00 -4.44
CA GLN A 92 -12.09 14.85 -5.72
C GLN A 92 -13.17 13.77 -5.69
N LEU A 93 -12.98 12.72 -4.89
CA LEU A 93 -13.88 11.57 -4.74
C LEU A 93 -14.80 11.78 -3.52
N ALA A 94 -15.51 12.90 -3.49
CA ALA A 94 -16.39 13.27 -2.39
C ALA A 94 -17.67 12.39 -2.30
N ASN A 95 -17.84 11.40 -3.18
CA ASN A 95 -18.99 10.52 -3.18
C ASN A 95 -18.81 9.32 -2.25
N ASP A 96 -19.89 9.03 -1.58
CA ASP A 96 -20.01 8.02 -0.52
C ASP A 96 -19.57 6.63 -0.97
N GLY A 97 -18.63 6.07 -0.25
CA GLY A 97 -18.22 4.69 -0.33
C GLY A 97 -16.86 4.43 -0.97
N ILE A 98 -16.30 5.34 -1.79
CA ILE A 98 -14.92 5.17 -2.30
C ILE A 98 -13.93 5.56 -1.21
N THR A 99 -13.02 4.65 -0.90
CA THR A 99 -12.00 4.89 0.14
C THR A 99 -10.62 5.02 -0.50
N VAL A 100 -9.85 6.03 -0.08
CA VAL A 100 -8.46 6.23 -0.50
C VAL A 100 -7.54 6.01 0.69
N THR A 101 -6.77 4.92 0.65
CA THR A 101 -5.83 4.54 1.71
C THR A 101 -4.40 4.67 1.18
N ASN A 102 -3.54 5.38 1.91
CA ASN A 102 -2.10 5.34 1.70
C ASN A 102 -1.51 4.26 2.61
N ALA A 103 -0.97 3.20 2.01
CA ALA A 103 -0.34 2.08 2.71
C ALA A 103 1.16 2.29 2.95
N GLY A 104 1.70 3.46 2.57
CA GLY A 104 3.11 3.83 2.73
C GLY A 104 3.96 3.51 1.50
N ASP A 105 3.78 2.35 0.90
CA ASP A 105 4.44 1.90 -0.33
C ASP A 105 3.56 2.06 -1.58
N ARG A 106 2.24 2.22 -1.41
CA ARG A 106 1.23 2.35 -2.47
C ARG A 106 0.00 3.11 -2.03
N LEU A 107 -0.77 3.63 -2.98
CA LEU A 107 -2.14 4.06 -2.73
C LEU A 107 -3.11 2.96 -3.14
N ILE A 108 -4.17 2.79 -2.37
CA ILE A 108 -5.26 1.87 -2.66
C ILE A 108 -6.55 2.68 -2.72
N VAL A 109 -7.16 2.74 -3.90
CA VAL A 109 -8.50 3.29 -4.09
C VAL A 109 -9.47 2.12 -4.12
N THR A 110 -10.21 1.93 -3.03
CA THR A 110 -11.21 0.86 -2.90
C THR A 110 -12.57 1.35 -3.34
N VAL A 111 -13.14 0.68 -4.32
CA VAL A 111 -14.43 0.99 -4.92
C VAL A 111 -15.41 -0.15 -4.59
N PRO A 112 -16.43 0.07 -3.72
CA PRO A 112 -17.41 -0.93 -3.39
C PRO A 112 -18.25 -1.34 -4.60
N ASN A 113 -18.55 -2.64 -4.71
CA ASN A 113 -19.32 -3.17 -5.82
C ASN A 113 -20.74 -2.61 -5.88
N ASP A 114 -21.37 -2.40 -4.74
CA ASP A 114 -22.79 -2.04 -4.63
C ASP A 114 -23.11 -0.66 -5.26
N ILE A 115 -22.13 0.24 -5.29
CA ILE A 115 -22.21 1.51 -6.00
C ILE A 115 -21.71 1.44 -7.44
N SER A 116 -20.96 0.39 -7.79
CA SER A 116 -20.19 0.28 -9.03
C SER A 116 -20.89 -0.51 -10.12
N PHE A 117 -21.54 -1.61 -9.75
CA PHE A 117 -22.13 -2.58 -10.68
C PHE A 117 -23.52 -3.00 -10.23
N ASN A 118 -24.30 -3.50 -11.17
CA ASN A 118 -25.50 -4.25 -10.84
C ASN A 118 -25.10 -5.69 -10.43
N THR A 119 -26.03 -6.40 -9.78
CA THR A 119 -25.84 -7.82 -9.44
C THR A 119 -25.46 -8.61 -10.69
N ASP A 120 -24.47 -9.48 -10.58
CA ASP A 120 -23.93 -10.32 -11.66
C ASP A 120 -23.47 -9.58 -12.92
N SER A 121 -23.26 -8.28 -12.82
CA SER A 121 -22.83 -7.42 -13.92
C SER A 121 -21.39 -6.95 -13.74
N ALA A 122 -20.71 -6.75 -14.87
CA ALA A 122 -19.42 -6.04 -14.95
C ALA A 122 -19.57 -4.66 -15.63
N THR A 123 -20.81 -4.25 -15.95
CA THR A 123 -21.05 -2.92 -16.52
C THR A 123 -21.02 -1.86 -15.42
N VAL A 124 -20.09 -0.92 -15.54
CA VAL A 124 -19.91 0.18 -14.56
C VAL A 124 -21.12 1.12 -14.63
N ARG A 125 -21.70 1.39 -13.46
CA ARG A 125 -22.82 2.34 -13.33
C ARG A 125 -22.41 3.76 -13.71
N PRO A 126 -23.30 4.56 -14.31
CA PRO A 126 -22.99 5.94 -14.72
C PRO A 126 -22.50 6.83 -13.56
N ALA A 127 -23.04 6.65 -12.35
CA ALA A 127 -22.63 7.40 -11.16
C ALA A 127 -21.15 7.22 -10.85
N LEU A 128 -20.63 5.98 -10.89
CA LEU A 128 -19.22 5.71 -10.64
C LEU A 128 -18.32 6.17 -11.81
N ARG A 129 -18.83 6.21 -13.04
CA ARG A 129 -17.99 6.59 -14.19
C ARG A 129 -17.36 7.97 -14.01
N ALA A 130 -18.06 8.93 -13.41
CA ALA A 130 -17.53 10.28 -13.14
C ALA A 130 -16.36 10.24 -12.16
N ASP A 131 -16.42 9.39 -11.15
CA ASP A 131 -15.33 9.22 -10.17
C ASP A 131 -14.12 8.52 -10.78
N LEU A 132 -14.35 7.50 -11.62
CA LEU A 132 -13.26 6.85 -12.36
C LEU A 132 -12.57 7.78 -13.36
N VAL A 133 -13.30 8.74 -13.95
CA VAL A 133 -12.70 9.81 -14.76
C VAL A 133 -11.74 10.65 -13.91
N ARG A 134 -12.15 11.05 -12.71
CA ARG A 134 -11.30 11.82 -11.79
C ARG A 134 -10.07 11.03 -11.35
N VAL A 135 -10.25 9.73 -11.04
CA VAL A 135 -9.12 8.82 -10.76
C VAL A 135 -8.17 8.76 -11.96
N GLY A 136 -8.68 8.57 -13.18
CA GLY A 136 -7.86 8.54 -14.40
C GLY A 136 -7.06 9.82 -14.61
N GLN A 137 -7.71 10.99 -14.43
CA GLN A 137 -7.05 12.31 -14.52
C GLN A 137 -5.96 12.47 -13.45
N ASN A 138 -6.21 12.03 -12.21
CA ASN A 138 -5.20 12.05 -11.17
C ASN A 138 -4.02 11.15 -11.53
N LEU A 139 -4.27 9.90 -11.96
CA LEU A 139 -3.22 8.97 -12.39
C LEU A 139 -2.39 9.50 -13.57
N THR A 140 -2.99 10.30 -14.45
CA THR A 140 -2.28 10.92 -15.57
C THR A 140 -1.33 12.03 -15.10
N ARG A 141 -1.69 12.76 -14.04
CA ARG A 141 -0.79 13.78 -13.41
C ARG A 141 0.38 13.15 -12.66
N TYR A 142 0.22 11.91 -12.19
CA TYR A 142 1.26 11.14 -11.50
C TYR A 142 1.72 9.94 -12.34
N PRO A 143 2.46 10.16 -13.47
CA PRO A 143 2.74 9.10 -14.45
C PRO A 143 3.76 8.07 -13.98
N ASN A 144 4.59 8.40 -12.97
CA ASN A 144 5.70 7.56 -12.50
C ASN A 144 5.22 6.50 -11.49
N SER A 145 4.20 5.74 -11.86
CA SER A 145 3.69 4.62 -11.05
C SER A 145 3.11 3.53 -11.94
N SER A 146 3.10 2.30 -11.43
CA SER A 146 2.34 1.19 -11.97
C SER A 146 0.95 1.19 -11.36
N VAL A 147 -0.05 0.72 -12.09
CA VAL A 147 -1.44 0.66 -11.64
C VAL A 147 -1.94 -0.78 -11.75
N GLN A 148 -2.43 -1.34 -10.65
CA GLN A 148 -3.07 -2.65 -10.65
C GLN A 148 -4.55 -2.46 -10.33
N VAL A 149 -5.42 -3.00 -11.17
CA VAL A 149 -6.87 -3.02 -10.94
C VAL A 149 -7.26 -4.43 -10.56
N ILE A 150 -7.71 -4.59 -9.31
CA ILE A 150 -7.92 -5.90 -8.69
C ILE A 150 -9.41 -6.05 -8.35
N GLY A 151 -10.06 -7.05 -8.95
CA GLY A 151 -11.46 -7.37 -8.66
C GLY A 151 -11.59 -8.44 -7.58
N HIS A 152 -12.58 -8.29 -6.71
CA HIS A 152 -12.91 -9.21 -5.64
C HIS A 152 -14.41 -9.51 -5.61
N THR A 153 -14.77 -10.69 -5.11
CA THR A 153 -16.14 -11.10 -4.79
C THR A 153 -16.25 -11.47 -3.31
N ASP A 154 -17.45 -11.68 -2.83
CA ASP A 154 -17.70 -12.52 -1.65
C ASP A 154 -17.63 -14.00 -2.03
N SER A 155 -17.92 -14.88 -1.06
CA SER A 155 -17.90 -16.33 -1.23
C SER A 155 -19.23 -16.92 -1.67
N ASP A 156 -20.18 -16.12 -2.15
CA ASP A 156 -21.45 -16.64 -2.65
C ASP A 156 -21.26 -17.12 -4.11
N GLY A 157 -21.74 -18.34 -4.39
CA GLY A 157 -21.67 -18.96 -5.72
C GLY A 157 -20.41 -19.80 -5.96
N GLU A 158 -20.23 -20.20 -7.22
CA GLU A 158 -19.10 -21.03 -7.63
C GLU A 158 -17.80 -20.21 -7.73
N ALA A 159 -16.69 -20.76 -7.18
CA ALA A 159 -15.39 -20.08 -7.18
C ALA A 159 -14.90 -19.71 -8.60
N SER A 160 -15.12 -20.57 -9.58
CA SER A 160 -14.78 -20.32 -10.97
C SER A 160 -15.58 -19.17 -11.59
N TYR A 161 -16.86 -19.06 -11.24
CA TYR A 161 -17.70 -17.93 -11.62
C TYR A 161 -17.23 -16.62 -10.97
N ASN A 162 -16.95 -16.66 -9.66
CA ASN A 162 -16.43 -15.52 -8.90
C ASN A 162 -15.10 -15.03 -9.47
N GLN A 163 -14.20 -15.95 -9.83
CA GLN A 163 -12.94 -15.63 -10.50
C GLN A 163 -13.19 -14.86 -11.81
N ALA A 164 -14.00 -15.41 -12.70
CA ALA A 164 -14.31 -14.80 -14.00
C ALA A 164 -15.06 -13.47 -13.85
N LEU A 165 -15.97 -13.34 -12.89
CA LEU A 165 -16.70 -12.10 -12.62
C LEU A 165 -15.76 -10.99 -12.14
N SER A 166 -14.86 -11.32 -11.19
CA SER A 166 -13.89 -10.37 -10.67
C SER A 166 -12.93 -9.85 -11.74
N GLU A 167 -12.47 -10.72 -12.65
CA GLU A 167 -11.64 -10.33 -13.81
C GLU A 167 -12.38 -9.38 -14.75
N ARG A 168 -13.64 -9.68 -15.10
CA ARG A 168 -14.43 -8.80 -15.96
C ARG A 168 -14.66 -7.44 -15.34
N ARG A 169 -14.91 -7.36 -14.02
CA ARG A 169 -15.08 -6.09 -13.29
C ARG A 169 -13.81 -5.26 -13.26
N ALA A 170 -12.67 -5.90 -12.94
CA ALA A 170 -11.37 -5.24 -12.97
C ALA A 170 -11.08 -4.67 -14.37
N ARG A 171 -11.34 -5.43 -15.43
CA ARG A 171 -11.14 -4.99 -16.81
C ARG A 171 -12.04 -3.81 -17.17
N SER A 172 -13.33 -3.83 -16.80
CA SER A 172 -14.25 -2.71 -17.07
C SER A 172 -13.81 -1.40 -16.39
N VAL A 173 -13.24 -1.47 -15.18
CA VAL A 173 -12.66 -0.30 -14.51
C VAL A 173 -11.41 0.16 -15.24
N ALA A 174 -10.49 -0.75 -15.58
CA ALA A 174 -9.26 -0.43 -16.29
C ALA A 174 -9.54 0.22 -17.67
N ASP A 175 -10.53 -0.26 -18.40
CA ASP A 175 -10.94 0.31 -19.70
C ASP A 175 -11.36 1.78 -19.55
N ILE A 176 -12.08 2.12 -18.48
CA ILE A 176 -12.47 3.51 -18.20
C ILE A 176 -11.23 4.37 -17.86
N LEU A 177 -10.32 3.86 -17.04
CA LEU A 177 -9.08 4.57 -16.72
C LEU A 177 -8.25 4.81 -17.98
N GLN A 178 -8.13 3.80 -18.84
CA GLN A 178 -7.40 3.91 -20.11
C GLN A 178 -8.04 4.92 -21.06
N ALA A 179 -9.37 4.90 -21.18
CA ALA A 179 -10.11 5.86 -21.97
C ALA A 179 -9.95 7.31 -21.47
N ASN A 180 -9.52 7.49 -20.21
CA ASN A 180 -9.24 8.80 -19.61
C ASN A 180 -7.74 9.12 -19.47
N GLY A 181 -6.91 8.51 -20.34
CA GLY A 181 -5.53 8.90 -20.54
C GLY A 181 -4.49 8.11 -19.75
N VAL A 182 -4.89 7.13 -18.94
CA VAL A 182 -3.92 6.26 -18.25
C VAL A 182 -3.28 5.31 -19.27
N ASN A 183 -1.96 5.35 -19.39
CA ASN A 183 -1.24 4.50 -20.33
C ASN A 183 -1.43 3.01 -19.97
N GLY A 184 -1.97 2.22 -20.91
CA GLY A 184 -2.20 0.79 -20.74
C GLY A 184 -0.94 -0.02 -20.39
N ALA A 185 0.25 0.42 -20.86
CA ALA A 185 1.51 -0.27 -20.55
C ALA A 185 1.89 -0.25 -19.05
N ARG A 186 1.32 0.67 -18.27
CA ARG A 186 1.52 0.74 -16.82
C ARG A 186 0.37 0.13 -16.01
N MET A 187 -0.64 -0.40 -16.69
CA MET A 187 -1.80 -1.01 -16.05
C MET A 187 -1.78 -2.53 -16.14
N SER A 188 -2.22 -3.18 -15.07
CA SER A 188 -2.52 -4.62 -15.04
C SER A 188 -3.89 -4.84 -14.41
N THR A 189 -4.59 -5.88 -14.85
CA THR A 189 -5.89 -6.30 -14.31
C THR A 189 -5.79 -7.68 -13.72
N ILE A 190 -6.32 -7.85 -12.52
CA ILE A 190 -6.28 -9.12 -11.79
C ILE A 190 -7.67 -9.39 -11.22
N GLY A 191 -8.22 -10.57 -11.48
CA GLY A 191 -9.36 -11.08 -10.72
C GLY A 191 -8.85 -11.99 -9.62
N LEU A 192 -9.31 -11.81 -8.41
CA LEU A 192 -8.98 -12.67 -7.28
C LEU A 192 -10.20 -13.44 -6.75
N GLY A 193 -11.38 -13.22 -7.34
CA GLY A 193 -12.60 -13.85 -6.87
C GLY A 193 -12.75 -13.65 -5.36
N GLU A 194 -13.03 -14.73 -4.65
CA GLU A 194 -13.21 -14.78 -3.19
C GLU A 194 -11.91 -15.02 -2.40
N ASN A 195 -10.75 -15.21 -3.07
CA ASN A 195 -9.52 -15.69 -2.45
C ASN A 195 -8.81 -14.67 -1.54
N ARG A 196 -9.19 -13.37 -1.58
CA ARG A 196 -8.62 -12.32 -0.73
C ARG A 196 -9.71 -11.51 -0.03
N PRO A 197 -10.40 -12.08 0.96
CA PRO A 197 -11.44 -11.38 1.68
C PRO A 197 -10.84 -10.26 2.55
N ALA A 198 -11.48 -9.08 2.54
CA ALA A 198 -11.17 -7.95 3.42
C ALA A 198 -11.91 -8.06 4.77
N ALA A 199 -12.97 -8.89 4.81
CA ALA A 199 -13.79 -9.11 5.98
C ALA A 199 -14.36 -10.55 6.00
N SER A 200 -15.01 -10.92 7.10
CA SER A 200 -15.63 -12.24 7.20
C SER A 200 -16.76 -12.42 6.19
N ASN A 201 -16.76 -13.53 5.46
CA ASN A 201 -17.86 -13.92 4.56
C ASN A 201 -19.07 -14.51 5.30
N LEU A 202 -19.02 -14.58 6.64
CA LEU A 202 -20.12 -15.12 7.45
C LEU A 202 -21.23 -14.08 7.73
N THR A 203 -20.97 -12.78 7.47
CA THR A 203 -21.94 -11.71 7.71
C THR A 203 -22.24 -10.96 6.41
N PRO A 204 -23.47 -10.45 6.23
CA PRO A 204 -23.84 -9.65 5.06
C PRO A 204 -22.93 -8.42 4.87
N GLU A 205 -22.58 -7.74 5.96
CA GLU A 205 -21.70 -6.55 5.93
C GLU A 205 -20.28 -6.91 5.55
N GLY A 206 -19.80 -8.08 5.96
CA GLY A 206 -18.50 -8.59 5.57
C GLY A 206 -18.46 -8.96 4.09
N LYS A 207 -19.49 -9.65 3.59
CA LYS A 207 -19.66 -9.94 2.16
C LYS A 207 -19.70 -8.66 1.33
N ALA A 208 -20.45 -7.63 1.77
CA ALA A 208 -20.48 -6.34 1.08
C ALA A 208 -19.10 -5.69 0.98
N ARG A 209 -18.27 -5.78 2.03
CA ARG A 209 -16.89 -5.29 2.00
C ARG A 209 -15.97 -6.13 1.11
N ASN A 210 -16.25 -7.42 0.95
CA ASN A 210 -15.49 -8.30 0.07
C ASN A 210 -15.79 -8.02 -1.41
N ARG A 211 -17.03 -7.67 -1.76
CA ARG A 211 -17.40 -7.27 -3.10
C ARG A 211 -16.87 -5.87 -3.42
N ARG A 212 -15.68 -5.78 -4.01
CA ARG A 212 -15.01 -4.52 -4.32
C ARG A 212 -14.08 -4.62 -5.52
N VAL A 213 -13.66 -3.47 -6.03
CA VAL A 213 -12.51 -3.34 -6.93
C VAL A 213 -11.50 -2.42 -6.26
N ASP A 214 -10.27 -2.88 -6.13
CA ASP A 214 -9.15 -2.09 -5.63
C ASP A 214 -8.30 -1.59 -6.80
N ILE A 215 -7.98 -0.30 -6.82
CA ILE A 215 -7.04 0.30 -7.76
C ILE A 215 -5.79 0.62 -6.94
N GLU A 216 -4.76 -0.21 -7.09
CA GLU A 216 -3.47 -0.02 -6.43
C GLU A 216 -2.54 0.81 -7.31
N VAL A 217 -2.02 1.90 -6.77
CA VAL A 217 -1.07 2.80 -7.42
C VAL A 217 0.28 2.63 -6.74
N ILE A 218 1.22 2.03 -7.44
CA ILE A 218 2.53 1.65 -6.91
C ILE A 218 3.57 2.57 -7.56
N PRO A 219 4.20 3.50 -6.81
CA PRO A 219 5.26 4.34 -7.35
C PRO A 219 6.41 3.52 -7.90
N ASN A 220 6.90 3.88 -9.07
CA ASN A 220 8.11 3.29 -9.59
C ASN A 220 9.28 3.87 -8.81
N SER A 221 10.07 3.02 -8.13
CA SER A 221 11.33 3.44 -7.53
C SER A 221 12.20 4.02 -8.66
N ARG A 222 12.65 5.27 -8.52
CA ARG A 222 13.68 5.81 -9.41
C ARG A 222 14.95 5.00 -9.16
N THR A 223 15.31 4.17 -10.13
CA THR A 223 16.65 3.62 -10.24
C THR A 223 17.62 4.72 -10.61
#